data_817e974166094b460543ca70e6eda16c
#
_entry.id   817e974166094b460543ca70e6eda16c
#
_cell.length_a   1.000
_cell.length_b   1.000
_cell.length_c   1.000
_cell.angle_alpha   90.00
_cell.angle_beta   90.00
_cell.angle_gamma   90.00
#
_symmetry.space_group_name_H-M   'P 1'
#
loop_
_entity.id
_entity.type
_entity.pdbx_description
1 polymer ?
#
loop_
_entity_poly.entity_id
_entity_poly.type
_entity_poly.pdbx_seq_one_letter_code
_entity_poly.pdbx_strand_id
1 'polypeptide(L)'
;MKYDVIVLGSGPGGYVTAIRASQLGFKVAVIEKENLGGVCLNWGCIPTKALLKSAQVFDYLKHASDYGLSVSSFDKDFTAVVGRSRGIADGMSKGVQFLMKKNKIDVIDGFGKVKPGKKIDVTAADGKVTEYTADNIIIATGARSRELPNLPQDGVKVIGYRKAMTLEKQPKSMIAPPPFFTGSVNQCRNSGEQPISLGPRCPSIMTTFRIVPKDFSSLTICHILA
;
A
#
# COMPACT_ATOMS: atom_id res chain seq x y z
N MET A 1 -14.59 19.94 -18.87
CA MET A 1 -13.22 20.16 -19.44
C MET A 1 -12.82 18.93 -20.22
N LYS A 2 -12.11 19.13 -21.35
CA LYS A 2 -11.64 18.01 -22.19
C LYS A 2 -10.14 17.78 -22.00
N TYR A 3 -9.76 16.49 -21.92
CA TYR A 3 -8.38 16.00 -21.85
C TYR A 3 -8.11 15.01 -22.98
N ASP A 4 -6.86 14.80 -23.33
CA ASP A 4 -6.49 13.73 -24.26
C ASP A 4 -6.50 12.39 -23.51
N VAL A 5 -6.04 12.39 -22.26
CA VAL A 5 -6.00 11.20 -21.39
C VAL A 5 -6.48 11.55 -19.98
N ILE A 6 -7.43 10.79 -19.46
CA ILE A 6 -7.76 10.78 -18.04
C ILE A 6 -7.38 9.43 -17.44
N VAL A 7 -6.61 9.46 -16.35
CA VAL A 7 -6.25 8.28 -15.58
C VAL A 7 -7.09 8.24 -14.31
N LEU A 8 -7.84 7.17 -14.11
CA LEU A 8 -8.67 6.95 -12.93
C LEU A 8 -7.90 6.12 -11.92
N GLY A 9 -7.47 6.77 -10.84
CA GLY A 9 -6.62 6.22 -9.79
C GLY A 9 -5.15 6.62 -9.94
N SER A 10 -4.53 6.99 -8.82
CA SER A 10 -3.16 7.50 -8.74
C SER A 10 -2.17 6.53 -8.13
N GLY A 11 -2.49 5.24 -8.07
CA GLY A 11 -1.55 4.20 -7.66
C GLY A 11 -0.34 4.09 -8.61
N PRO A 12 0.62 3.17 -8.38
CA PRO A 12 1.80 3.02 -9.23
C PRO A 12 1.50 2.88 -10.72
N GLY A 13 0.45 2.13 -11.08
CA GLY A 13 0.01 2.04 -12.47
C GLY A 13 -0.54 3.35 -13.01
N GLY A 14 -1.20 4.16 -12.17
CA GLY A 14 -1.84 5.42 -12.57
C GLY A 14 -0.85 6.57 -12.71
N TYR A 15 -0.12 6.92 -11.64
CA TYR A 15 0.76 8.09 -11.68
C TYR A 15 1.92 7.92 -12.68
N VAL A 16 2.48 6.71 -12.81
CA VAL A 16 3.55 6.46 -13.79
C VAL A 16 3.04 6.62 -15.21
N THR A 17 1.85 6.08 -15.51
CA THR A 17 1.23 6.21 -16.82
C THR A 17 0.88 7.66 -17.14
N ALA A 18 0.33 8.41 -16.17
CA ALA A 18 0.01 9.81 -16.34
C ALA A 18 1.24 10.66 -16.66
N ILE A 19 2.34 10.44 -15.92
CA ILE A 19 3.63 11.10 -16.17
C ILE A 19 4.12 10.79 -17.59
N ARG A 20 4.08 9.52 -17.99
CA ARG A 20 4.55 9.13 -19.33
C ARG A 20 3.69 9.73 -20.44
N ALA A 21 2.37 9.74 -20.29
CA ALA A 21 1.46 10.37 -21.24
C ALA A 21 1.74 11.88 -21.38
N SER A 22 1.92 12.58 -20.27
CA SER A 22 2.28 14.00 -20.30
C SER A 22 3.63 14.26 -20.99
N GLN A 23 4.64 13.42 -20.73
CA GLN A 23 5.95 13.52 -21.42
C GLN A 23 5.85 13.30 -22.92
N LEU A 24 4.85 12.58 -23.39
CA LEU A 24 4.54 12.39 -24.80
C LEU A 24 3.73 13.54 -25.41
N GLY A 25 3.45 14.59 -24.65
CA GLY A 25 2.76 15.80 -25.12
C GLY A 25 1.24 15.77 -24.96
N PHE A 26 0.67 14.75 -24.34
CA PHE A 26 -0.77 14.69 -24.08
C PHE A 26 -1.18 15.62 -22.92
N LYS A 27 -2.37 16.22 -23.02
CA LYS A 27 -3.02 16.90 -21.90
C LYS A 27 -3.67 15.88 -20.98
N VAL A 28 -3.12 15.71 -19.77
CA VAL A 28 -3.47 14.61 -18.86
C VAL A 28 -4.11 15.11 -17.58
N ALA A 29 -5.12 14.38 -17.09
CA ALA A 29 -5.61 14.50 -15.73
C ALA A 29 -5.57 13.15 -15.01
N VAL A 30 -5.39 13.19 -13.69
CA VAL A 30 -5.50 12.05 -12.78
C VAL A 30 -6.66 12.32 -11.82
N ILE A 31 -7.58 11.36 -11.72
CA ILE A 31 -8.68 11.40 -10.74
C ILE A 31 -8.32 10.51 -9.57
N GLU A 32 -8.27 11.05 -8.35
CA GLU A 32 -7.98 10.32 -7.12
C GLU A 32 -8.96 10.71 -6.03
N LYS A 33 -9.45 9.74 -5.27
CA LYS A 33 -10.41 9.97 -4.18
C LYS A 33 -9.78 10.01 -2.79
N GLU A 34 -8.52 9.56 -2.68
CA GLU A 34 -7.78 9.51 -1.43
C GLU A 34 -6.43 10.24 -1.61
N ASN A 35 -5.33 9.61 -1.24
CA ASN A 35 -3.99 10.19 -1.36
C ASN A 35 -3.29 9.73 -2.63
N LEU A 36 -2.56 10.64 -3.27
CA LEU A 36 -1.71 10.30 -4.40
C LEU A 36 -0.70 9.20 -4.07
N GLY A 37 -0.47 8.31 -5.05
CA GLY A 37 0.39 7.14 -4.87
C GLY A 37 -0.36 5.86 -4.50
N GLY A 38 -1.67 5.96 -4.23
CA GLY A 38 -2.56 4.83 -3.98
C GLY A 38 -2.15 3.97 -2.79
N VAL A 39 -2.62 2.72 -2.77
CA VAL A 39 -2.37 1.78 -1.65
C VAL A 39 -0.88 1.51 -1.48
N CYS A 40 -0.10 1.33 -2.53
CA CYS A 40 1.31 0.97 -2.42
C CYS A 40 2.11 2.00 -1.59
N LEU A 41 1.95 3.29 -1.87
CA LEU A 41 2.71 4.34 -1.19
C LEU A 41 2.14 4.64 0.20
N ASN A 42 0.82 4.63 0.34
CA ASN A 42 0.17 5.09 1.56
C ASN A 42 -0.15 3.97 2.56
N TRP A 43 -0.51 2.78 2.07
CA TRP A 43 -1.06 1.69 2.88
C TRP A 43 -0.49 0.31 2.55
N GLY A 44 0.59 0.22 1.81
CA GLY A 44 1.12 -1.05 1.33
C GLY A 44 2.65 -1.09 1.38
N CYS A 45 3.27 -1.12 0.19
CA CYS A 45 4.69 -1.37 -0.01
C CYS A 45 5.59 -0.49 0.86
N ILE A 46 5.36 0.81 0.85
CA ILE A 46 6.26 1.79 1.49
C ILE A 46 6.18 1.73 3.02
N PRO A 47 4.99 1.93 3.64
CA PRO A 47 4.91 1.87 5.10
C PRO A 47 5.25 0.49 5.66
N THR A 48 4.92 -0.58 4.96
CA THR A 48 5.29 -1.94 5.36
C THR A 48 6.80 -2.11 5.40
N LYS A 49 7.52 -1.71 4.35
CA LYS A 49 8.99 -1.77 4.32
C LYS A 49 9.63 -0.88 5.39
N ALA A 50 9.02 0.26 5.69
CA ALA A 50 9.48 1.13 6.77
C ALA A 50 9.34 0.47 8.16
N LEU A 51 8.22 -0.21 8.42
CA LEU A 51 8.00 -1.00 9.65
C LEU A 51 8.98 -2.16 9.74
N LEU A 52 9.14 -2.93 8.66
CA LEU A 52 10.10 -4.04 8.57
C LEU A 52 11.53 -3.58 8.83
N LYS A 53 11.93 -2.43 8.29
CA LYS A 53 13.29 -1.90 8.52
C LYS A 53 13.49 -1.55 9.99
N SER A 54 12.49 -0.98 10.66
CA SER A 54 12.58 -0.71 12.10
C SER A 54 12.70 -2.00 12.91
N ALA A 55 11.93 -3.05 12.55
CA ALA A 55 12.02 -4.36 13.18
C ALA A 55 13.40 -5.00 12.94
N GLN A 56 13.93 -4.92 11.73
CA GLN A 56 15.26 -5.43 11.39
C GLN A 56 16.37 -4.73 12.19
N VAL A 57 16.31 -3.40 12.32
CA VAL A 57 17.28 -2.66 13.14
C VAL A 57 17.21 -3.09 14.60
N PHE A 58 16.01 -3.27 15.14
CA PHE A 58 15.84 -3.76 16.50
C PHE A 58 16.42 -5.17 16.69
N ASP A 59 16.25 -6.04 15.72
CA ASP A 59 16.82 -7.39 15.70
C ASP A 59 18.35 -7.36 15.64
N TYR A 60 18.93 -6.51 14.81
CA TYR A 60 20.39 -6.29 14.79
C TYR A 60 20.94 -5.81 16.13
N LEU A 61 20.22 -4.93 16.85
CA LEU A 61 20.65 -4.48 18.17
C LEU A 61 20.63 -5.62 19.20
N LYS A 62 19.68 -6.56 19.09
CA LYS A 62 19.64 -7.76 19.94
C LYS A 62 20.81 -8.72 19.70
N HIS A 63 21.23 -8.83 18.45
CA HIS A 63 22.27 -9.73 17.98
C HIS A 63 23.55 -8.99 17.63
N ALA A 64 23.79 -7.84 18.28
CA ALA A 64 24.93 -6.96 17.95
C ALA A 64 26.28 -7.68 18.08
N SER A 65 26.40 -8.61 19.03
CA SER A 65 27.61 -9.43 19.22
C SER A 65 28.00 -10.25 17.99
N ASP A 66 27.03 -10.71 17.22
CA ASP A 66 27.29 -11.49 16.00
C ASP A 66 27.99 -10.65 14.92
N TYR A 67 27.89 -9.34 15.02
CA TYR A 67 28.53 -8.35 14.16
C TYR A 67 29.77 -7.70 14.78
N GLY A 68 30.25 -8.22 15.91
CA GLY A 68 31.39 -7.65 16.64
C GLY A 68 31.08 -6.31 17.33
N LEU A 69 29.82 -5.97 17.55
CA LEU A 69 29.38 -4.73 18.16
C LEU A 69 28.92 -4.97 19.61
N SER A 70 29.15 -3.99 20.48
CA SER A 70 28.67 -4.00 21.87
C SER A 70 27.60 -2.94 22.04
N VAL A 71 26.44 -3.35 22.58
CA VAL A 71 25.32 -2.46 22.89
C VAL A 71 24.96 -2.66 24.35
N SER A 72 25.09 -1.60 25.16
CA SER A 72 24.86 -1.67 26.60
C SER A 72 23.37 -1.73 26.96
N SER A 73 22.55 -0.95 26.27
CA SER A 73 21.08 -0.96 26.44
C SER A 73 20.39 -0.37 25.23
N PHE A 74 19.20 -0.81 24.95
CA PHE A 74 18.31 -0.21 23.95
C PHE A 74 16.86 -0.52 24.32
N ASP A 75 15.96 0.35 23.90
CA ASP A 75 14.52 0.19 24.09
C ASP A 75 13.79 0.50 22.78
N LYS A 76 12.50 0.26 22.75
CA LYS A 76 11.63 0.51 21.59
C LYS A 76 10.50 1.44 21.96
N ASP A 77 10.28 2.45 21.16
CA ASP A 77 9.06 3.24 21.13
C ASP A 77 8.21 2.81 19.93
N PHE A 78 7.17 2.03 20.21
CA PHE A 78 6.28 1.53 19.14
C PHE A 78 5.55 2.66 18.42
N THR A 79 5.18 3.73 19.14
CA THR A 79 4.49 4.89 18.55
C THR A 79 5.41 5.62 17.58
N ALA A 80 6.68 5.80 17.96
CA ALA A 80 7.69 6.39 17.07
C ALA A 80 7.94 5.52 15.82
N VAL A 81 7.97 4.19 15.97
CA VAL A 81 8.09 3.25 14.83
C VAL A 81 6.94 3.41 13.84
N VAL A 82 5.70 3.46 14.36
CA VAL A 82 4.50 3.69 13.52
C VAL A 82 4.56 5.09 12.89
N GLY A 83 4.84 6.12 13.67
CA GLY A 83 4.97 7.51 13.20
C GLY A 83 6.00 7.66 12.08
N ARG A 84 7.17 7.02 12.21
CA ARG A 84 8.19 6.98 11.16
C ARG A 84 7.64 6.38 9.87
N SER A 85 6.89 5.27 9.94
CA SER A 85 6.32 4.64 8.75
C SER A 85 5.31 5.54 8.03
N ARG A 86 4.51 6.29 8.79
CA ARG A 86 3.56 7.27 8.25
C ARG A 86 4.27 8.46 7.61
N GLY A 87 5.27 9.01 8.27
CA GLY A 87 6.07 10.12 7.73
C GLY A 87 6.75 9.77 6.40
N ILE A 88 7.24 8.53 6.25
CA ILE A 88 7.82 8.06 4.99
C ILE A 88 6.74 7.96 3.90
N ALA A 89 5.56 7.41 4.22
CA ALA A 89 4.45 7.32 3.29
C ALA A 89 3.98 8.71 2.82
N ASP A 90 3.84 9.65 3.74
CA ASP A 90 3.46 11.04 3.45
C ASP A 90 4.50 11.74 2.57
N GLY A 91 5.78 11.52 2.84
CA GLY A 91 6.87 12.04 1.99
C GLY A 91 6.78 11.52 0.56
N MET A 92 6.48 10.23 0.38
CA MET A 92 6.31 9.64 -0.96
C MET A 92 5.08 10.19 -1.68
N SER A 93 3.96 10.37 -1.00
CA SER A 93 2.74 10.96 -1.57
C SER A 93 3.00 12.42 -2.01
N LYS A 94 3.68 13.21 -1.20
CA LYS A 94 4.13 14.56 -1.57
C LYS A 94 5.07 14.56 -2.77
N GLY A 95 5.94 13.57 -2.86
CA GLY A 95 6.81 13.35 -4.04
C GLY A 95 6.01 13.12 -5.31
N VAL A 96 4.95 12.29 -5.26
CA VAL A 96 4.05 12.12 -6.42
C VAL A 96 3.32 13.42 -6.76
N GLN A 97 2.82 14.15 -5.76
CA GLN A 97 2.20 15.46 -5.98
C GLN A 97 3.13 16.44 -6.71
N PHE A 98 4.39 16.50 -6.29
CA PHE A 98 5.42 17.29 -6.97
C PHE A 98 5.59 16.85 -8.43
N LEU A 99 5.65 15.53 -8.70
CA LEU A 99 5.78 15.00 -10.05
C LEU A 99 4.56 15.33 -10.93
N MET A 100 3.33 15.30 -10.39
CA MET A 100 2.14 15.74 -11.11
C MET A 100 2.28 17.20 -11.53
N LYS A 101 2.63 18.08 -10.59
CA LYS A 101 2.84 19.51 -10.86
C LYS A 101 3.97 19.75 -11.87
N LYS A 102 5.11 19.07 -11.71
CA LYS A 102 6.27 19.20 -12.61
C LYS A 102 5.90 18.82 -14.05
N ASN A 103 5.09 17.80 -14.23
CA ASN A 103 4.65 17.34 -15.55
C ASN A 103 3.34 18.00 -16.02
N LYS A 104 2.86 19.04 -15.34
CA LYS A 104 1.63 19.79 -15.70
C LYS A 104 0.41 18.87 -15.84
N ILE A 105 0.29 17.90 -14.95
CA ILE A 105 -0.83 16.97 -14.88
C ILE A 105 -1.84 17.52 -13.89
N ASP A 106 -3.10 17.66 -14.31
CA ASP A 106 -4.17 18.11 -13.44
C ASP A 106 -4.58 16.96 -12.49
N VAL A 107 -4.58 17.23 -11.19
CA VAL A 107 -5.09 16.33 -10.18
C VAL A 107 -6.51 16.73 -9.82
N ILE A 108 -7.45 15.82 -10.00
CA ILE A 108 -8.87 16.03 -9.74
C ILE A 108 -9.26 15.16 -8.55
N ASP A 109 -9.50 15.80 -7.42
CA ASP A 109 -9.89 15.10 -6.18
C ASP A 109 -11.36 14.68 -6.25
N GLY A 110 -11.62 13.39 -6.05
CA GLY A 110 -12.97 12.86 -6.00
C GLY A 110 -13.12 11.43 -6.50
N PHE A 111 -14.33 10.93 -6.38
CA PHE A 111 -14.70 9.60 -6.85
C PHE A 111 -15.16 9.66 -8.31
N GLY A 112 -14.37 9.07 -9.21
CA GLY A 112 -14.68 9.01 -10.63
C GLY A 112 -15.59 7.83 -11.02
N LYS A 113 -16.66 8.10 -11.76
CA LYS A 113 -17.55 7.13 -12.36
C LYS A 113 -17.55 7.25 -13.86
N VAL A 114 -17.06 6.23 -14.56
CA VAL A 114 -17.02 6.19 -16.03
C VAL A 114 -18.44 6.04 -16.59
N LYS A 115 -18.74 6.80 -17.63
CA LYS A 115 -20.02 6.79 -18.38
C LYS A 115 -19.79 6.51 -19.85
N PRO A 116 -20.84 6.13 -20.58
CA PRO A 116 -20.80 6.04 -22.05
C PRO A 116 -20.35 7.38 -22.68
N GLY A 117 -19.73 7.29 -23.87
CA GLY A 117 -19.28 8.49 -24.59
C GLY A 117 -17.97 9.10 -24.07
N LYS A 118 -17.12 8.28 -23.43
CA LYS A 118 -15.81 8.72 -22.90
C LYS A 118 -15.92 9.86 -21.88
N LYS A 119 -16.95 9.79 -21.04
CA LYS A 119 -17.26 10.73 -19.98
C LYS A 119 -16.95 10.13 -18.61
N ILE A 120 -16.55 10.99 -17.67
CA ILE A 120 -16.34 10.62 -16.27
C ILE A 120 -17.01 11.68 -15.40
N ASP A 121 -17.95 11.23 -14.56
CA ASP A 121 -18.45 12.05 -13.46
C ASP A 121 -17.53 11.93 -12.27
N VAL A 122 -17.08 13.04 -11.74
CA VAL A 122 -16.30 13.08 -10.51
C VAL A 122 -17.13 13.70 -9.41
N THR A 123 -17.35 12.92 -8.37
CA THR A 123 -18.01 13.38 -7.14
C THR A 123 -16.95 13.82 -6.15
N ALA A 124 -16.90 15.09 -5.85
CA ALA A 124 -16.01 15.68 -4.85
C ALA A 124 -16.50 15.38 -3.42
N ALA A 125 -15.67 15.68 -2.41
CA ALA A 125 -16.00 15.40 -1.00
C ALA A 125 -17.24 16.18 -0.50
N ASP A 126 -17.55 17.31 -1.10
CA ASP A 126 -18.75 18.13 -0.82
C ASP A 126 -20.02 17.59 -1.50
N GLY A 127 -19.93 16.48 -2.24
CA GLY A 127 -21.02 15.90 -3.00
C GLY A 127 -21.25 16.53 -4.39
N LYS A 128 -20.51 17.56 -4.75
CA LYS A 128 -20.62 18.20 -6.07
C LYS A 128 -20.12 17.24 -7.15
N VAL A 129 -20.93 17.06 -8.20
CA VAL A 129 -20.58 16.26 -9.36
C VAL A 129 -20.15 17.14 -10.52
N THR A 130 -18.99 16.84 -11.07
CA THR A 130 -18.46 17.53 -12.25
C THR A 130 -18.16 16.51 -13.36
N GLU A 131 -18.66 16.75 -14.56
CA GLU A 131 -18.41 15.90 -15.72
C GLU A 131 -17.13 16.33 -16.44
N TYR A 132 -16.28 15.36 -16.73
CA TYR A 132 -15.08 15.48 -17.56
C TYR A 132 -15.16 14.58 -18.77
N THR A 133 -14.47 14.95 -19.84
CA THR A 133 -14.40 14.17 -21.07
C THR A 133 -12.94 13.94 -21.45
N ALA A 134 -12.64 12.78 -22.03
CA ALA A 134 -11.31 12.47 -22.53
C ALA A 134 -11.37 11.69 -23.83
N ASP A 135 -10.34 11.82 -24.65
CA ASP A 135 -10.23 10.99 -25.85
C ASP A 135 -9.86 9.55 -25.47
N ASN A 136 -9.12 9.37 -24.36
CA ASN A 136 -8.75 8.05 -23.81
C ASN A 136 -8.91 8.05 -22.28
N ILE A 137 -9.41 6.94 -21.74
CA ILE A 137 -9.58 6.72 -20.30
C ILE A 137 -8.77 5.49 -19.91
N ILE A 138 -7.89 5.67 -18.91
CA ILE A 138 -7.10 4.57 -18.34
C ILE A 138 -7.63 4.27 -16.94
N ILE A 139 -8.05 3.03 -16.72
CA ILE A 139 -8.58 2.57 -15.42
C ILE A 139 -7.42 1.95 -14.63
N ALA A 140 -7.01 2.61 -13.55
CA ALA A 140 -5.92 2.20 -12.66
C ALA A 140 -6.36 2.25 -11.19
N THR A 141 -7.58 1.80 -10.91
CA THR A 141 -8.27 1.97 -9.62
C THR A 141 -7.73 1.08 -8.50
N GLY A 142 -6.80 0.17 -8.81
CA GLY A 142 -6.18 -0.72 -7.83
C GLY A 142 -7.15 -1.75 -7.25
N ALA A 143 -6.81 -2.25 -6.06
CA ALA A 143 -7.59 -3.28 -5.37
C ALA A 143 -7.86 -2.92 -3.91
N ARG A 144 -8.80 -3.61 -3.29
CA ARG A 144 -9.14 -3.51 -1.86
C ARG A 144 -9.15 -4.90 -1.24
N SER A 145 -8.83 -4.98 0.05
CA SER A 145 -9.01 -6.23 0.78
C SER A 145 -10.48 -6.63 0.78
N ARG A 146 -10.71 -7.90 0.50
CA ARG A 146 -12.04 -8.50 0.59
C ARG A 146 -12.37 -8.76 2.06
N GLU A 147 -13.56 -8.40 2.47
CA GLU A 147 -14.09 -8.82 3.77
C GLU A 147 -14.55 -10.28 3.72
N LEU A 148 -14.30 -10.99 4.81
CA LEU A 148 -14.80 -12.36 4.95
C LEU A 148 -16.25 -12.29 5.45
N PRO A 149 -17.22 -12.98 4.80
CA PRO A 149 -18.63 -12.90 5.17
C PRO A 149 -18.92 -13.24 6.64
N ASN A 150 -18.16 -14.20 7.19
CA ASN A 150 -18.32 -14.68 8.57
C ASN A 150 -17.36 -14.02 9.57
N LEU A 151 -16.53 -13.06 9.13
CA LEU A 151 -15.55 -12.38 9.97
C LEU A 151 -15.40 -10.92 9.52
N PRO A 152 -16.45 -10.09 9.71
CA PRO A 152 -16.39 -8.68 9.34
C PRO A 152 -15.37 -7.94 10.19
N GLN A 153 -14.75 -6.91 9.62
CA GLN A 153 -13.82 -6.06 10.35
C GLN A 153 -14.59 -5.13 11.29
N ASP A 154 -14.32 -5.24 12.59
CA ASP A 154 -14.89 -4.38 13.63
C ASP A 154 -13.96 -3.22 14.02
N GLY A 155 -12.76 -3.22 13.49
CA GLY A 155 -11.73 -2.20 13.77
C GLY A 155 -11.07 -2.30 15.15
N VAL A 156 -11.44 -3.29 15.97
CA VAL A 156 -10.95 -3.50 17.35
C VAL A 156 -10.29 -4.86 17.50
N LYS A 157 -11.05 -5.93 17.34
CA LYS A 157 -10.56 -7.33 17.42
C LYS A 157 -10.23 -7.88 16.05
N VAL A 158 -11.07 -7.59 15.08
CA VAL A 158 -10.87 -7.96 13.68
C VAL A 158 -10.50 -6.71 12.90
N ILE A 159 -9.23 -6.60 12.55
CA ILE A 159 -8.68 -5.39 11.93
C ILE A 159 -8.12 -5.67 10.55
N GLY A 160 -8.30 -4.73 9.65
CA GLY A 160 -7.68 -4.77 8.33
C GLY A 160 -6.25 -4.23 8.34
N TYR A 161 -5.57 -4.38 7.21
CA TYR A 161 -4.16 -3.98 7.05
C TYR A 161 -3.89 -2.51 7.37
N ARG A 162 -4.80 -1.60 7.04
CA ARG A 162 -4.65 -0.16 7.34
C ARG A 162 -4.59 0.08 8.86
N LYS A 163 -5.52 -0.50 9.60
CA LYS A 163 -5.54 -0.38 11.07
C LYS A 163 -4.33 -1.07 11.69
N ALA A 164 -3.93 -2.24 11.17
CA ALA A 164 -2.74 -2.95 11.65
C ALA A 164 -1.45 -2.11 11.53
N MET A 165 -1.31 -1.30 10.48
CA MET A 165 -0.16 -0.41 10.28
C MET A 165 -0.20 0.88 11.11
N THR A 166 -1.32 1.17 11.77
CA THR A 166 -1.54 2.40 12.55
C THR A 166 -1.97 2.12 13.98
N LEU A 167 -1.62 0.95 14.50
CA LEU A 167 -1.89 0.63 15.91
C LEU A 167 -1.14 1.59 16.83
N GLU A 168 -1.82 2.08 17.84
CA GLU A 168 -1.24 2.97 18.86
C GLU A 168 -0.34 2.21 19.84
N LYS A 169 -0.68 0.94 20.10
CA LYS A 169 0.07 0.07 21.01
C LYS A 169 0.36 -1.26 20.33
N GLN A 170 1.52 -1.80 20.62
CA GLN A 170 1.89 -3.13 20.15
C GLN A 170 0.96 -4.18 20.81
N PRO A 171 0.24 -5.01 20.03
CA PRO A 171 -0.59 -6.06 20.60
C PRO A 171 0.29 -7.17 21.23
N LYS A 172 -0.20 -7.76 22.31
CA LYS A 172 0.47 -8.93 22.95
C LYS A 172 0.48 -10.16 22.04
N SER A 173 -0.55 -10.30 21.22
CA SER A 173 -0.69 -11.38 20.23
C SER A 173 -1.56 -10.90 19.07
N MET A 174 -1.29 -11.45 17.89
CA MET A 174 -2.09 -11.21 16.69
C MET A 174 -2.17 -12.50 15.88
N ILE A 175 -3.36 -12.85 15.43
CA ILE A 175 -3.58 -13.96 14.51
C ILE A 175 -3.82 -13.38 13.13
N ALA A 176 -3.00 -13.80 12.16
CA ALA A 176 -3.23 -13.51 10.75
C ALA A 176 -3.71 -14.81 10.08
N PRO A 177 -4.94 -14.88 9.56
CA PRO A 177 -5.39 -16.05 8.85
C PRO A 177 -4.52 -16.26 7.61
N PRO A 178 -4.22 -17.52 7.24
CA PRO A 178 -3.53 -17.82 6.00
C PRO A 178 -4.38 -17.30 4.83
N PRO A 179 -3.76 -16.89 3.73
CA PRO A 179 -4.49 -16.50 2.54
C PRO A 179 -5.32 -17.67 2.05
N PHE A 180 -6.62 -17.49 1.94
CA PHE A 180 -7.50 -18.47 1.31
C PHE A 180 -7.28 -18.42 -0.20
N PHE A 181 -6.48 -19.34 -0.72
CA PHE A 181 -6.42 -19.60 -2.15
C PHE A 181 -7.56 -20.54 -2.54
N THR A 182 -8.43 -20.09 -3.38
CA THR A 182 -9.24 -20.96 -4.21
C THR A 182 -8.38 -21.40 -5.40
N GLY A 183 -7.76 -22.55 -5.31
CA GLY A 183 -6.99 -23.17 -6.39
C GLY A 183 -5.51 -23.34 -6.06
N SER A 184 -5.10 -24.59 -5.84
CA SER A 184 -3.75 -25.13 -5.71
C SER A 184 -2.79 -24.34 -4.79
N VAL A 185 -2.82 -24.68 -3.53
CA VAL A 185 -1.86 -24.24 -2.51
C VAL A 185 -0.62 -25.11 -2.60
N ASN A 186 0.50 -24.51 -2.95
CA ASN A 186 1.76 -25.01 -2.46
C ASN A 186 1.90 -24.52 -1.02
N GLN A 187 1.74 -25.43 -0.05
CA GLN A 187 1.98 -25.20 1.36
C GLN A 187 3.40 -24.68 1.55
N CYS A 188 3.56 -23.42 1.94
CA CYS A 188 4.76 -23.01 2.64
C CYS A 188 4.74 -23.68 4.01
N ARG A 189 5.28 -24.90 4.11
CA ARG A 189 5.60 -25.52 5.38
C ARG A 189 6.75 -24.74 6.01
N ASN A 190 6.56 -24.34 7.27
CA ASN A 190 7.65 -24.01 8.17
C ASN A 190 8.51 -25.27 8.38
N SER A 191 9.49 -25.45 7.53
CA SER A 191 10.70 -26.21 7.82
C SER A 191 11.83 -25.26 7.55
N GLY A 192 12.69 -25.04 8.53
CA GLY A 192 13.88 -24.23 8.37
C GLY A 192 14.63 -24.65 7.11
N GLU A 193 15.27 -23.64 6.49
CA GLU A 193 16.19 -23.82 5.39
C GLU A 193 15.57 -24.22 4.04
N GLN A 194 15.28 -23.22 3.21
CA GLN A 194 15.60 -23.15 1.78
C GLN A 194 15.04 -21.85 1.16
N PRO A 195 15.74 -21.17 0.26
CA PRO A 195 15.22 -19.99 -0.42
C PRO A 195 14.09 -20.37 -1.36
N ILE A 196 12.97 -19.65 -1.24
CA ILE A 196 11.79 -19.85 -2.10
C ILE A 196 12.14 -19.40 -3.52
N SER A 197 12.22 -20.32 -4.46
CA SER A 197 12.22 -20.02 -5.87
C SER A 197 10.80 -19.62 -6.30
N LEU A 198 10.63 -18.38 -6.69
CA LEU A 198 9.37 -17.89 -7.24
C LEU A 198 9.22 -18.41 -8.67
N GLY A 199 8.37 -19.40 -8.87
CA GLY A 199 7.93 -19.84 -10.19
C GLY A 199 7.06 -18.77 -10.89
N PRO A 200 7.00 -18.74 -12.23
CA PRO A 200 6.48 -17.61 -13.01
C PRO A 200 4.96 -17.49 -13.13
N ARG A 201 4.15 -18.04 -12.23
CA ARG A 201 2.68 -17.89 -12.27
C ARG A 201 2.09 -17.88 -10.86
N CYS A 202 1.96 -16.71 -10.29
CA CYS A 202 1.04 -16.50 -9.17
C CYS A 202 0.26 -15.19 -9.39
N PRO A 203 -1.01 -15.24 -9.86
CA PRO A 203 -1.87 -14.07 -9.86
C PRO A 203 -2.47 -13.92 -8.46
N SER A 204 -2.37 -12.75 -7.93
CA SER A 204 -2.93 -12.30 -6.65
C SER A 204 -2.22 -12.77 -5.38
N ILE A 205 -1.60 -11.85 -4.80
CA ILE A 205 -0.82 -11.91 -3.58
C ILE A 205 -1.60 -11.27 -2.43
N MET A 206 -1.80 -11.93 -1.32
CA MET A 206 -2.36 -11.44 -0.05
C MET A 206 -1.28 -11.29 1.02
N THR A 207 -1.28 -10.23 1.78
CA THR A 207 -0.31 -10.02 2.85
C THR A 207 -0.74 -10.73 4.13
N THR A 208 0.04 -11.68 4.58
CA THR A 208 -0.15 -12.32 5.88
C THR A 208 0.87 -11.76 6.86
N PHE A 209 0.40 -11.17 7.94
CA PHE A 209 1.25 -10.75 9.06
C PHE A 209 1.21 -11.86 10.12
N ARG A 210 2.36 -12.40 10.45
CA ARG A 210 2.49 -13.23 11.65
C ARG A 210 3.38 -12.49 12.64
N ILE A 211 2.81 -12.03 13.74
CA ILE A 211 3.57 -11.49 14.87
C ILE A 211 3.68 -12.60 15.91
N VAL A 212 4.88 -13.07 16.18
CA VAL A 212 5.14 -14.02 17.25
C VAL A 212 5.38 -13.26 18.55
N PRO A 213 4.76 -13.67 19.67
CA PRO A 213 4.45 -12.80 20.80
C PRO A 213 5.58 -12.47 21.76
N LYS A 214 6.81 -12.84 21.60
CA LYS A 214 7.84 -12.51 22.60
C LYS A 214 8.89 -11.55 22.12
N ASP A 215 9.14 -11.47 20.82
CA ASP A 215 10.24 -10.70 20.29
C ASP A 215 9.88 -10.05 18.97
N PHE A 216 10.37 -8.84 18.74
CA PHE A 216 10.26 -8.13 17.47
C PHE A 216 10.93 -8.87 16.29
N SER A 217 11.66 -9.96 16.60
CA SER A 217 12.49 -10.72 15.68
C SER A 217 11.76 -11.58 14.65
N SER A 218 10.44 -11.75 14.77
CA SER A 218 9.68 -12.56 13.81
C SER A 218 8.49 -11.82 13.21
N LEU A 219 8.76 -10.70 12.55
CA LEU A 219 7.78 -10.04 11.69
C LEU A 219 7.93 -10.63 10.28
N THR A 220 7.18 -11.67 9.97
CA THR A 220 7.09 -12.17 8.61
C THR A 220 5.96 -11.45 7.89
N ILE A 221 6.32 -10.54 6.98
CA ILE A 221 5.37 -9.85 6.11
C ILE A 221 5.46 -10.49 4.73
N CYS A 222 4.44 -11.22 4.34
CA CYS A 222 4.25 -11.64 2.96
C CYS A 222 3.57 -10.50 2.18
N HIS A 223 4.27 -9.94 1.22
CA HIS A 223 3.73 -8.90 0.34
C HIS A 223 2.86 -9.52 -0.74
N ILE A 224 1.73 -8.89 -0.93
CA ILE A 224 0.82 -9.18 -2.02
C ILE A 224 0.65 -7.92 -2.86
N LEU A 225 1.15 -8.00 -4.08
CA LEU A 225 0.81 -7.03 -5.11
C LEU A 225 -0.45 -7.52 -5.84
N ALA A 226 -1.51 -6.74 -5.78
CA ALA A 226 -2.62 -6.87 -6.70
C ALA A 226 -2.30 -6.11 -7.99
#